data_86c3d5a565b7d01d0425d04bf63ea81f
#
_entry.id   86c3d5a565b7d01d0425d04bf63ea81f
#
_cell.length_a   1.000
_cell.length_b   1.000
_cell.length_c   1.000
_cell.angle_alpha   90.00
_cell.angle_beta   90.00
_cell.angle_gamma   90.00
#
_symmetry.space_group_name_H-M   'P 1'
#
loop_
_entity.id
_entity.type
_entity.pdbx_description
1 polymer ?
#
loop_
_entity_poly.entity_id
_entity_poly.type
_entity_poly.pdbx_seq_one_letter_code
_entity_poly.pdbx_strand_id
1 'polypeptide(L)'
;MPTITANNCEMHYEIDDYTDPWLKDKDTIWLQHGVGRSSKFWYHWIPAVARNYRVLRRDMRGHGLSADPGPNYTWSIDELLNDMRGFLDALGLDRVHYLGESIGGILGVAFAAKWPERLKSLTICSSPTAIRPSARTALSGGDRELGRELERLGGGGWVKILIEQKVISGKNPAHVEWVTNEWSKTPTHVLRGINRMLANADISPLLPQVKVPTLVLAPSRSPLTSLSDQLIIRNSIPNARMAVVEGPGHEIYVDEPEECISAFMKFLKMLP
;
A
#
# COMPACT_ATOMS: atom_id res chain seq x y z
N MET A 1 -20.89 -0.55 7.59
CA MET A 1 -19.56 0.03 7.36
C MET A 1 -19.71 1.00 6.20
N PRO A 2 -19.08 2.17 6.23
CA PRO A 2 -19.29 3.17 5.20
C PRO A 2 -18.73 2.71 3.84
N THR A 3 -19.51 2.95 2.79
CA THR A 3 -19.10 2.77 1.40
C THR A 3 -19.35 4.06 0.62
N ILE A 4 -18.63 4.23 -0.47
CA ILE A 4 -18.80 5.36 -1.39
C ILE A 4 -18.58 4.88 -2.83
N THR A 5 -19.39 5.36 -3.75
CA THR A 5 -19.23 5.02 -5.16
C THR A 5 -18.33 6.05 -5.83
N ALA A 6 -17.22 5.59 -6.40
CA ALA A 6 -16.31 6.39 -7.18
C ALA A 6 -15.77 5.55 -8.35
N ASN A 7 -15.62 6.17 -9.53
CA ASN A 7 -15.14 5.50 -10.75
C ASN A 7 -15.86 4.16 -11.03
N ASN A 8 -17.18 4.13 -10.92
CA ASN A 8 -18.03 2.93 -11.11
C ASN A 8 -17.66 1.75 -10.18
N CYS A 9 -17.12 2.03 -9.00
CA CYS A 9 -16.82 1.03 -7.98
C CYS A 9 -17.37 1.49 -6.63
N GLU A 10 -18.11 0.63 -5.95
CA GLU A 10 -18.43 0.82 -4.55
C GLU A 10 -17.21 0.46 -3.72
N MET A 11 -16.68 1.43 -3.01
CA MET A 11 -15.46 1.30 -2.22
C MET A 11 -15.78 1.41 -0.73
N HIS A 12 -15.36 0.41 0.03
CA HIS A 12 -15.38 0.46 1.48
C HIS A 12 -14.24 1.32 2.00
N TYR A 13 -14.51 2.08 3.06
CA TYR A 13 -13.49 2.86 3.76
C TYR A 13 -13.80 2.99 5.25
N GLU A 14 -12.82 3.37 6.01
CA GLU A 14 -12.94 3.71 7.43
C GLU A 14 -12.28 5.05 7.70
N ILE A 15 -12.88 5.83 8.62
CA ILE A 15 -12.33 7.07 9.13
C ILE A 15 -12.16 6.92 10.63
N ASP A 16 -10.92 7.07 11.09
CA ASP A 16 -10.57 7.10 12.51
C ASP A 16 -10.16 8.54 12.88
N ASP A 17 -10.93 9.19 13.72
CA ASP A 17 -10.68 10.55 14.17
C ASP A 17 -10.85 10.64 15.70
N TYR A 18 -9.72 10.61 16.39
CA TYR A 18 -9.66 10.78 17.85
C TYR A 18 -8.94 12.08 18.21
N THR A 19 -8.92 13.04 17.29
CA THR A 19 -8.37 14.38 17.52
C THR A 19 -9.26 15.17 18.46
N ASP A 20 -8.73 16.25 19.01
CA ASP A 20 -9.50 17.11 19.90
C ASP A 20 -10.73 17.71 19.17
N PRO A 21 -11.95 17.63 19.78
CA PRO A 21 -13.20 17.98 19.07
C PRO A 21 -13.29 19.46 18.66
N TRP A 22 -12.51 20.33 19.27
CA TRP A 22 -12.46 21.76 18.93
C TRP A 22 -11.52 22.11 17.78
N LEU A 23 -10.71 21.16 17.29
CA LEU A 23 -9.88 21.37 16.10
C LEU A 23 -10.77 21.34 14.84
N LYS A 24 -10.85 22.49 14.16
CA LYS A 24 -11.68 22.64 12.95
C LYS A 24 -10.94 22.17 11.69
N ASP A 25 -9.67 22.54 11.58
CA ASP A 25 -8.82 22.25 10.42
C ASP A 25 -7.89 21.07 10.75
N LYS A 26 -8.32 19.87 10.37
CA LYS A 26 -7.59 18.64 10.62
C LYS A 26 -7.02 18.11 9.32
N ASP A 27 -5.73 17.83 9.32
CA ASP A 27 -5.12 17.13 8.22
C ASP A 27 -5.58 15.67 8.16
N THR A 28 -5.80 15.20 6.95
CA THR A 28 -6.17 13.80 6.69
C THR A 28 -4.95 13.02 6.21
N ILE A 29 -4.69 11.89 6.85
CA ILE A 29 -3.74 10.89 6.39
C ILE A 29 -4.52 9.76 5.73
N TRP A 30 -4.19 9.45 4.49
CA TRP A 30 -4.73 8.30 3.78
C TRP A 30 -3.72 7.15 3.80
N LEU A 31 -4.09 6.04 4.45
CA LEU A 31 -3.32 4.80 4.51
C LEU A 31 -3.85 3.81 3.46
N GLN A 32 -3.01 3.43 2.51
CA GLN A 32 -3.36 2.54 1.41
C GLN A 32 -2.60 1.22 1.50
N HIS A 33 -3.34 0.13 1.60
CA HIS A 33 -2.81 -1.23 1.68
C HIS A 33 -2.25 -1.77 0.36
N GLY A 34 -1.47 -2.86 0.44
CA GLY A 34 -0.93 -3.62 -0.69
C GLY A 34 -1.86 -4.71 -1.23
N VAL A 35 -1.33 -5.53 -2.16
CA VAL A 35 -2.07 -6.65 -2.76
C VAL A 35 -2.52 -7.66 -1.70
N GLY A 36 -3.74 -8.16 -1.82
CA GLY A 36 -4.31 -9.21 -0.95
C GLY A 36 -4.69 -8.75 0.45
N ARG A 37 -4.47 -7.48 0.77
CA ARG A 37 -4.76 -6.88 2.09
C ARG A 37 -6.02 -6.02 2.05
N SER A 38 -6.34 -5.40 3.18
CA SER A 38 -7.46 -4.48 3.33
C SER A 38 -7.10 -3.33 4.28
N SER A 39 -8.01 -2.40 4.46
CA SER A 39 -7.92 -1.30 5.44
C SER A 39 -7.59 -1.78 6.86
N LYS A 40 -7.92 -3.04 7.20
CA LYS A 40 -7.65 -3.63 8.51
C LYS A 40 -6.18 -3.82 8.85
N PHE A 41 -5.31 -3.95 7.84
CA PHE A 41 -3.87 -4.17 8.07
C PHE A 41 -3.15 -2.97 8.69
N TRP A 42 -3.83 -1.83 8.84
CA TRP A 42 -3.31 -0.64 9.50
C TRP A 42 -3.64 -0.56 11.00
N TYR A 43 -4.10 -1.64 11.62
CA TYR A 43 -4.60 -1.66 13.01
C TYR A 43 -3.60 -1.14 14.05
N HIS A 44 -2.29 -1.40 13.89
CA HIS A 44 -1.24 -0.88 14.78
C HIS A 44 -1.08 0.65 14.68
N TRP A 45 -1.40 1.23 13.51
CA TRP A 45 -1.16 2.64 13.23
C TRP A 45 -2.23 3.55 13.85
N ILE A 46 -3.46 3.06 13.96
CA ILE A 46 -4.60 3.88 14.32
C ILE A 46 -4.44 4.53 15.69
N PRO A 47 -4.09 3.82 16.78
CA PRO A 47 -3.98 4.44 18.11
C PRO A 47 -2.95 5.56 18.19
N ALA A 48 -1.87 5.45 17.40
CA ALA A 48 -0.78 6.44 17.42
C ALA A 48 -1.03 7.64 16.50
N VAL A 49 -1.66 7.41 15.35
CA VAL A 49 -1.81 8.43 14.29
C VAL A 49 -3.13 9.19 14.43
N ALA A 50 -4.24 8.49 14.73
CA ALA A 50 -5.57 9.08 14.77
C ALA A 50 -5.79 10.05 15.94
N ARG A 51 -4.89 10.10 16.92
CA ARG A 51 -4.93 11.12 18.00
C ARG A 51 -4.56 12.52 17.49
N ASN A 52 -3.78 12.61 16.42
CA ASN A 52 -3.26 13.87 15.89
C ASN A 52 -3.80 14.23 14.50
N TYR A 53 -4.30 13.26 13.76
CA TYR A 53 -4.76 13.37 12.38
C TYR A 53 -6.05 12.60 12.18
N ARG A 54 -6.89 13.03 11.26
CA ARG A 54 -7.96 12.19 10.75
C ARG A 54 -7.33 11.12 9.84
N VAL A 55 -7.53 9.84 10.14
CA VAL A 55 -6.99 8.73 9.38
C VAL A 55 -8.05 8.14 8.48
N LEU A 56 -7.79 8.08 7.20
CA LEU A 56 -8.63 7.49 6.16
C LEU A 56 -7.97 6.19 5.69
N ARG A 57 -8.72 5.09 5.71
CA ARG A 57 -8.29 3.78 5.20
C ARG A 57 -9.31 3.30 4.20
N ARG A 58 -8.88 2.95 2.99
CA ARG A 58 -9.75 2.45 1.93
C ARG A 58 -9.38 1.00 1.59
N ASP A 59 -10.37 0.19 1.29
CA ASP A 59 -10.15 -1.06 0.56
C ASP A 59 -10.08 -0.76 -0.94
N MET A 60 -9.02 -1.22 -1.62
CA MET A 60 -8.93 -1.10 -3.08
C MET A 60 -10.04 -1.94 -3.75
N ARG A 61 -10.38 -1.58 -4.96
CA ARG A 61 -11.27 -2.36 -5.84
C ARG A 61 -10.93 -3.85 -5.73
N GLY A 62 -11.95 -4.68 -5.48
CA GLY A 62 -11.81 -6.14 -5.37
C GLY A 62 -11.14 -6.64 -4.09
N HIS A 63 -10.81 -5.76 -3.13
CA HIS A 63 -10.21 -6.13 -1.85
C HIS A 63 -11.15 -5.80 -0.69
N GLY A 64 -10.96 -6.52 0.43
CA GLY A 64 -11.70 -6.27 1.67
C GLY A 64 -13.20 -6.34 1.46
N LEU A 65 -13.88 -5.20 1.67
CA LEU A 65 -15.33 -5.03 1.49
C LEU A 65 -15.69 -4.19 0.27
N SER A 66 -14.71 -3.76 -0.54
CA SER A 66 -14.97 -3.06 -1.80
C SER A 66 -15.47 -4.02 -2.89
N ALA A 67 -16.25 -3.47 -3.80
CA ALA A 67 -16.89 -4.25 -4.87
C ALA A 67 -15.88 -5.04 -5.71
N ASP A 68 -16.22 -6.28 -6.00
CA ASP A 68 -15.50 -7.14 -6.94
C ASP A 68 -15.84 -6.71 -8.38
N PRO A 69 -14.83 -6.33 -9.19
CA PRO A 69 -15.06 -5.91 -10.58
C PRO A 69 -15.38 -7.07 -11.52
N GLY A 70 -15.27 -8.31 -11.04
CA GLY A 70 -15.49 -9.53 -11.82
C GLY A 70 -14.26 -9.99 -12.63
N PRO A 71 -14.31 -11.24 -13.14
CA PRO A 71 -13.14 -11.91 -13.73
C PRO A 71 -12.68 -11.32 -15.08
N ASN A 72 -13.53 -10.57 -15.74
CA ASN A 72 -13.24 -9.97 -17.06
C ASN A 72 -12.71 -8.53 -16.96
N TYR A 73 -12.49 -8.03 -15.74
CA TYR A 73 -12.00 -6.66 -15.53
C TYR A 73 -10.57 -6.49 -16.05
N THR A 74 -10.34 -5.41 -16.78
CA THR A 74 -9.03 -5.04 -17.30
C THR A 74 -8.31 -4.14 -16.30
N TRP A 75 -7.30 -4.68 -15.65
CA TRP A 75 -6.51 -3.97 -14.66
C TRP A 75 -5.47 -3.06 -15.31
N SER A 76 -5.43 -1.80 -14.90
CA SER A 76 -4.38 -0.84 -15.27
C SER A 76 -4.07 0.11 -14.12
N ILE A 77 -2.86 0.68 -14.14
CA ILE A 77 -2.46 1.72 -13.17
C ILE A 77 -3.42 2.91 -13.28
N ASP A 78 -3.73 3.37 -14.50
CA ASP A 78 -4.61 4.53 -14.72
C ASP A 78 -6.02 4.33 -14.14
N GLU A 79 -6.60 3.14 -14.25
CA GLU A 79 -7.89 2.84 -13.63
C GLU A 79 -7.83 2.94 -12.11
N LEU A 80 -6.78 2.40 -11.49
CA LEU A 80 -6.60 2.50 -10.05
C LEU A 80 -6.31 3.94 -9.59
N LEU A 81 -5.65 4.75 -10.42
CA LEU A 81 -5.48 6.18 -10.16
C LEU A 81 -6.80 6.95 -10.28
N ASN A 82 -7.66 6.60 -11.24
CA ASN A 82 -9.01 7.17 -11.35
C ASN A 82 -9.86 6.80 -10.13
N ASP A 83 -9.74 5.56 -9.62
CA ASP A 83 -10.34 5.16 -8.35
C ASP A 83 -9.88 6.07 -7.19
N MET A 84 -8.59 6.36 -7.12
CA MET A 84 -8.01 7.22 -6.07
C MET A 84 -8.54 8.64 -6.15
N ARG A 85 -8.52 9.23 -7.34
CA ARG A 85 -9.02 10.59 -7.57
C ARG A 85 -10.51 10.69 -7.26
N GLY A 86 -11.31 9.80 -7.87
CA GLY A 86 -12.75 9.78 -7.66
C GLY A 86 -13.14 9.55 -6.19
N PHE A 87 -12.35 8.76 -5.45
CA PHE A 87 -12.55 8.53 -4.03
C PHE A 87 -12.33 9.81 -3.21
N LEU A 88 -11.25 10.56 -3.46
CA LEU A 88 -11.03 11.85 -2.80
C LEU A 88 -12.11 12.86 -3.15
N ASP A 89 -12.52 12.94 -4.43
CA ASP A 89 -13.55 13.85 -4.90
C ASP A 89 -14.90 13.55 -4.24
N ALA A 90 -15.28 12.28 -4.17
CA ALA A 90 -16.52 11.85 -3.54
C ALA A 90 -16.58 12.13 -2.02
N LEU A 91 -15.41 12.14 -1.35
CA LEU A 91 -15.29 12.51 0.08
C LEU A 91 -15.13 14.03 0.30
N GLY A 92 -15.04 14.85 -0.75
CA GLY A 92 -14.78 16.28 -0.65
C GLY A 92 -13.40 16.61 -0.08
N LEU A 93 -12.40 15.75 -0.32
CA LEU A 93 -11.03 15.91 0.15
C LEU A 93 -10.13 16.46 -0.96
N ASP A 94 -9.74 17.71 -0.84
CA ASP A 94 -8.86 18.36 -1.83
C ASP A 94 -7.44 17.79 -1.78
N ARG A 95 -6.86 17.69 -0.57
CA ARG A 95 -5.46 17.28 -0.37
C ARG A 95 -5.31 16.43 0.88
N VAL A 96 -4.48 15.40 0.80
CA VAL A 96 -4.19 14.51 1.92
C VAL A 96 -2.69 14.22 2.06
N HIS A 97 -2.24 13.81 3.24
CA HIS A 97 -0.99 13.08 3.38
C HIS A 97 -1.26 11.63 2.98
N TYR A 98 -0.48 11.10 2.06
CA TYR A 98 -0.68 9.74 1.57
C TYR A 98 0.46 8.83 2.02
N LEU A 99 0.12 7.66 2.53
CA LEU A 99 1.05 6.58 2.81
C LEU A 99 0.54 5.31 2.14
N GLY A 100 1.35 4.75 1.22
CA GLY A 100 1.02 3.51 0.53
C GLY A 100 2.06 2.42 0.73
N GLU A 101 1.59 1.21 1.02
CA GLU A 101 2.43 0.02 1.15
C GLU A 101 2.39 -0.78 -0.15
N SER A 102 3.57 -1.26 -0.60
CA SER A 102 3.71 -2.13 -1.76
C SER A 102 3.06 -1.50 -3.02
N ILE A 103 2.04 -2.11 -3.65
CA ILE A 103 1.29 -1.48 -4.76
C ILE A 103 0.73 -0.12 -4.35
N GLY A 104 0.34 0.06 -3.09
CA GLY A 104 -0.11 1.36 -2.59
C GLY A 104 0.93 2.46 -2.79
N GLY A 105 2.22 2.14 -2.61
CA GLY A 105 3.30 3.07 -2.88
C GLY A 105 3.54 3.30 -4.38
N ILE A 106 3.42 2.25 -5.21
CA ILE A 106 3.44 2.38 -6.69
C ILE A 106 2.38 3.37 -7.15
N LEU A 107 1.13 3.18 -6.68
CA LEU A 107 0.01 4.06 -6.98
C LEU A 107 0.25 5.48 -6.44
N GLY A 108 0.81 5.60 -5.23
CA GLY A 108 1.16 6.88 -4.63
C GLY A 108 2.15 7.70 -5.46
N VAL A 109 3.20 7.07 -5.99
CA VAL A 109 4.17 7.72 -6.90
C VAL A 109 3.48 8.17 -8.18
N ALA A 110 2.73 7.29 -8.83
CA ALA A 110 2.04 7.61 -10.07
C ALA A 110 0.97 8.72 -9.87
N PHE A 111 0.26 8.69 -8.74
CA PHE A 111 -0.72 9.70 -8.38
C PHE A 111 -0.06 11.06 -8.11
N ALA A 112 1.05 11.08 -7.36
CA ALA A 112 1.82 12.29 -7.06
C ALA A 112 2.45 12.93 -8.31
N ALA A 113 2.86 12.12 -9.28
CA ALA A 113 3.37 12.61 -10.56
C ALA A 113 2.25 13.23 -11.44
N LYS A 114 1.05 12.64 -11.41
CA LYS A 114 -0.08 13.04 -12.26
C LYS A 114 -0.91 14.19 -11.66
N TRP A 115 -1.11 14.20 -10.33
CA TRP A 115 -1.92 15.18 -9.60
C TRP A 115 -1.21 15.61 -8.28
N PRO A 116 -0.06 16.30 -8.38
CA PRO A 116 0.72 16.70 -7.19
C PRO A 116 -0.06 17.60 -6.25
N GLU A 117 -1.02 18.37 -6.76
CA GLU A 117 -1.89 19.27 -5.97
C GLU A 117 -2.81 18.51 -5.01
N ARG A 118 -3.06 17.22 -5.24
CA ARG A 118 -3.94 16.40 -4.40
C ARG A 118 -3.24 15.80 -3.17
N LEU A 119 -1.92 15.92 -3.10
CA LEU A 119 -1.14 15.41 -1.97
C LEU A 119 -0.42 16.53 -1.22
N LYS A 120 -0.47 16.48 0.12
CA LYS A 120 0.37 17.27 1.02
C LYS A 120 1.75 16.66 1.16
N SER A 121 1.82 15.35 1.22
CA SER A 121 3.06 14.56 1.21
C SER A 121 2.79 13.13 0.72
N LEU A 122 3.85 12.47 0.31
CA LEU A 122 3.86 11.07 -0.09
C LEU A 122 4.77 10.28 0.85
N THR A 123 4.30 9.14 1.36
CA THR A 123 5.14 8.14 2.01
C THR A 123 5.02 6.82 1.26
N ILE A 124 6.17 6.28 0.86
CA ILE A 124 6.31 5.03 0.12
C ILE A 124 6.85 4.00 1.10
N CYS A 125 6.05 2.98 1.43
CA CYS A 125 6.44 1.93 2.38
C CYS A 125 6.66 0.61 1.64
N SER A 126 7.86 0.05 1.74
CA SER A 126 8.20 -1.27 1.17
C SER A 126 7.78 -1.44 -0.30
N SER A 127 7.91 -0.42 -1.13
CA SER A 127 7.33 -0.41 -2.47
C SER A 127 8.40 -0.50 -3.55
N PRO A 128 8.28 -1.41 -4.52
CA PRO A 128 9.14 -1.42 -5.71
C PRO A 128 8.66 -0.38 -6.73
N THR A 129 9.50 -0.07 -7.71
CA THR A 129 9.09 0.69 -8.91
C THR A 129 8.69 -0.23 -10.06
N ALA A 130 9.23 -1.45 -10.06
CA ALA A 130 8.94 -2.52 -11.00
C ALA A 130 9.17 -3.86 -10.32
N ILE A 131 8.46 -4.91 -10.76
CA ILE A 131 8.64 -6.26 -10.21
C ILE A 131 9.84 -6.93 -10.89
N ARG A 132 10.97 -6.94 -10.19
CA ARG A 132 12.21 -7.59 -10.66
C ARG A 132 12.11 -9.11 -10.69
N PRO A 133 12.99 -9.82 -11.44
CA PRO A 133 12.98 -11.28 -11.50
C PRO A 133 13.08 -11.97 -10.12
N SER A 134 13.94 -11.48 -9.22
CA SER A 134 14.04 -11.98 -7.84
C SER A 134 12.73 -11.86 -7.05
N ALA A 135 12.04 -10.73 -7.19
CA ALA A 135 10.73 -10.53 -6.56
C ALA A 135 9.67 -11.46 -7.17
N ARG A 136 9.69 -11.70 -8.49
CA ARG A 136 8.80 -12.68 -9.13
C ARG A 136 9.01 -14.08 -8.56
N THR A 137 10.26 -14.51 -8.42
CA THR A 137 10.63 -15.80 -7.81
C THR A 137 10.10 -15.89 -6.38
N ALA A 138 10.26 -14.84 -5.56
CA ALA A 138 9.74 -14.82 -4.19
C ALA A 138 8.20 -14.89 -4.15
N LEU A 139 7.51 -14.20 -5.05
CA LEU A 139 6.03 -14.21 -5.11
C LEU A 139 5.47 -15.56 -5.57
N SER A 140 6.17 -16.29 -6.46
CA SER A 140 5.72 -17.57 -7.00
C SER A 140 6.22 -18.78 -6.22
N GLY A 141 7.15 -18.58 -5.29
CA GLY A 141 7.79 -19.68 -4.55
C GLY A 141 8.79 -20.49 -5.38
N GLY A 142 9.60 -19.80 -6.20
CA GLY A 142 10.60 -20.40 -7.10
C GLY A 142 10.25 -20.22 -8.58
N ASP A 143 10.54 -21.24 -9.39
CA ASP A 143 10.34 -21.20 -10.84
C ASP A 143 8.88 -21.47 -11.28
N ARG A 144 7.92 -21.34 -10.37
CA ARG A 144 6.50 -21.57 -10.66
C ARG A 144 5.88 -20.36 -11.34
N GLU A 145 4.84 -20.57 -12.12
CA GLU A 145 4.03 -19.48 -12.69
C GLU A 145 3.02 -19.00 -11.64
N LEU A 146 3.15 -17.73 -11.20
CA LEU A 146 2.36 -17.15 -10.11
C LEU A 146 0.83 -17.27 -10.34
N GLY A 147 0.37 -17.04 -11.57
CA GLY A 147 -1.05 -17.12 -11.88
C GLY A 147 -1.64 -18.51 -11.64
N ARG A 148 -0.89 -19.58 -11.97
CA ARG A 148 -1.29 -20.97 -11.71
C ARG A 148 -1.27 -21.31 -10.21
N GLU A 149 -0.27 -20.81 -9.48
CA GLU A 149 -0.23 -21.02 -8.04
C GLU A 149 -1.40 -20.32 -7.33
N LEU A 150 -1.75 -19.11 -7.76
CA LEU A 150 -2.93 -18.41 -7.25
C LEU A 150 -4.24 -19.15 -7.57
N GLU A 151 -4.38 -19.72 -8.77
CA GLU A 151 -5.55 -20.54 -9.11
C GLU A 151 -5.66 -21.79 -8.25
N ARG A 152 -4.54 -22.43 -7.97
CA ARG A 152 -4.47 -23.68 -7.20
C ARG A 152 -4.70 -23.45 -5.70
N LEU A 153 -4.20 -22.36 -5.15
CA LEU A 153 -4.13 -22.13 -3.70
C LEU A 153 -5.12 -21.08 -3.19
N GLY A 154 -5.57 -20.16 -4.05
CA GLY A 154 -6.25 -18.96 -3.62
C GLY A 154 -5.36 -18.03 -2.80
N GLY A 155 -5.91 -16.91 -2.32
CA GLY A 155 -5.17 -15.92 -1.54
C GLY A 155 -4.62 -16.47 -0.23
N GLY A 156 -5.43 -17.18 0.53
CA GLY A 156 -5.01 -17.75 1.82
C GLY A 156 -3.92 -18.82 1.67
N GLY A 157 -4.00 -19.66 0.65
CA GLY A 157 -2.95 -20.65 0.39
C GLY A 157 -1.65 -20.01 -0.09
N TRP A 158 -1.74 -18.86 -0.78
CA TRP A 158 -0.57 -18.10 -1.21
C TRP A 158 0.23 -17.51 -0.03
N VAL A 159 -0.42 -17.18 1.09
CA VAL A 159 0.25 -16.71 2.31
C VAL A 159 1.35 -17.69 2.76
N LYS A 160 1.16 -19.01 2.60
CA LYS A 160 2.20 -20.00 2.95
C LYS A 160 3.47 -19.82 2.11
N ILE A 161 3.32 -19.59 0.81
CA ILE A 161 4.46 -19.29 -0.08
C ILE A 161 5.16 -18.01 0.38
N LEU A 162 4.41 -16.97 0.69
CA LEU A 162 4.96 -15.68 1.12
C LEU A 162 5.73 -15.79 2.45
N ILE A 163 5.30 -16.66 3.36
CA ILE A 163 6.04 -16.97 4.60
C ILE A 163 7.32 -17.75 4.29
N GLU A 164 7.25 -18.80 3.48
CA GLU A 164 8.41 -19.59 3.06
C GLU A 164 9.47 -18.72 2.37
N GLN A 165 9.03 -17.74 1.59
CA GLN A 165 9.88 -16.77 0.90
C GLN A 165 10.26 -15.54 1.74
N LYS A 166 9.89 -15.51 3.03
CA LYS A 166 10.18 -14.40 3.98
C LYS A 166 9.62 -13.04 3.54
N VAL A 167 8.56 -13.04 2.76
CA VAL A 167 7.79 -11.83 2.44
C VAL A 167 6.95 -11.43 3.65
N ILE A 168 6.30 -12.42 4.28
CA ILE A 168 5.56 -12.31 5.55
C ILE A 168 6.39 -12.99 6.63
N SER A 169 6.48 -12.41 7.82
CA SER A 169 7.40 -12.89 8.87
C SER A 169 7.07 -14.29 9.41
N GLY A 170 5.81 -14.63 9.52
CA GLY A 170 5.37 -15.95 10.01
C GLY A 170 5.70 -16.25 11.50
N LYS A 171 6.19 -15.27 12.25
CA LYS A 171 6.65 -15.47 13.63
C LYS A 171 5.54 -15.77 14.64
N ASN A 172 4.35 -15.21 14.41
CA ASN A 172 3.21 -15.34 15.31
C ASN A 172 2.13 -16.20 14.64
N PRO A 173 1.82 -17.42 15.14
CA PRO A 173 0.82 -18.31 14.56
C PRO A 173 -0.58 -17.68 14.47
N ALA A 174 -1.01 -16.92 15.48
CA ALA A 174 -2.31 -16.24 15.45
C ALA A 174 -2.36 -15.15 14.36
N HIS A 175 -1.25 -14.43 14.18
CA HIS A 175 -1.14 -13.47 13.07
C HIS A 175 -1.19 -14.19 11.71
N VAL A 176 -0.49 -15.30 11.55
CA VAL A 176 -0.52 -16.11 10.31
C VAL A 176 -1.94 -16.59 10.00
N GLU A 177 -2.67 -17.09 11.00
CA GLU A 177 -4.07 -17.50 10.83
C GLU A 177 -4.94 -16.31 10.40
N TRP A 178 -4.82 -15.18 11.07
CA TRP A 178 -5.56 -13.96 10.74
C TRP A 178 -5.25 -13.47 9.31
N VAL A 179 -3.97 -13.37 8.95
CA VAL A 179 -3.54 -12.97 7.59
C VAL A 179 -4.08 -13.93 6.54
N THR A 180 -3.98 -15.24 6.79
CA THR A 180 -4.50 -16.27 5.88
C THR A 180 -6.01 -16.08 5.65
N ASN A 181 -6.77 -15.83 6.72
CA ASN A 181 -8.20 -15.59 6.64
C ASN A 181 -8.53 -14.29 5.90
N GLU A 182 -7.79 -13.19 6.13
CA GLU A 182 -8.02 -11.92 5.43
C GLU A 182 -7.69 -12.02 3.93
N TRP A 183 -6.58 -12.65 3.57
CA TRP A 183 -6.18 -12.83 2.16
C TRP A 183 -7.13 -13.76 1.38
N SER A 184 -7.77 -14.73 2.08
CA SER A 184 -8.77 -15.63 1.47
C SER A 184 -10.02 -14.88 0.98
N LYS A 185 -10.27 -13.67 1.47
CA LYS A 185 -11.41 -12.84 1.08
C LYS A 185 -11.24 -12.17 -0.26
N THR A 186 -9.99 -12.00 -0.72
CA THR A 186 -9.72 -11.41 -2.04
C THR A 186 -9.89 -12.47 -3.13
N PRO A 187 -10.80 -12.26 -4.09
CA PRO A 187 -11.04 -13.21 -5.17
C PRO A 187 -9.77 -13.51 -5.96
N THR A 188 -9.57 -14.76 -6.35
CA THR A 188 -8.37 -15.20 -7.06
C THR A 188 -8.15 -14.45 -8.38
N HIS A 189 -9.22 -14.14 -9.12
CA HIS A 189 -9.12 -13.37 -10.36
C HIS A 189 -8.63 -11.94 -10.13
N VAL A 190 -8.96 -11.33 -8.97
CA VAL A 190 -8.44 -10.02 -8.56
C VAL A 190 -6.94 -10.11 -8.31
N LEU A 191 -6.49 -11.08 -7.52
CA LEU A 191 -5.05 -11.29 -7.24
C LEU A 191 -4.27 -11.53 -8.54
N ARG A 192 -4.80 -12.36 -9.45
CA ARG A 192 -4.17 -12.62 -10.75
C ARG A 192 -4.11 -11.38 -11.64
N GLY A 193 -5.21 -10.65 -11.73
CA GLY A 193 -5.32 -9.46 -12.56
C GLY A 193 -4.31 -8.39 -12.12
N ILE A 194 -4.26 -8.09 -10.84
CA ILE A 194 -3.32 -7.11 -10.27
C ILE A 194 -1.87 -7.58 -10.45
N ASN A 195 -1.55 -8.83 -10.14
CA ASN A 195 -0.17 -9.32 -10.32
C ASN A 195 0.26 -9.33 -11.79
N ARG A 196 -0.65 -9.62 -12.74
CA ARG A 196 -0.37 -9.49 -14.18
C ARG A 196 -0.09 -8.05 -14.57
N MET A 197 -0.88 -7.10 -14.08
CA MET A 197 -0.64 -5.67 -14.30
C MET A 197 0.72 -5.24 -13.77
N LEU A 198 1.03 -5.59 -12.51
CA LEU A 198 2.30 -5.25 -11.86
C LEU A 198 3.52 -5.88 -12.55
N ALA A 199 3.38 -7.09 -13.09
CA ALA A 199 4.47 -7.77 -13.81
C ALA A 199 4.93 -7.00 -15.05
N ASN A 200 4.09 -6.11 -15.59
CA ASN A 200 4.36 -5.29 -16.77
C ASN A 200 4.50 -3.80 -16.44
N ALA A 201 4.36 -3.42 -15.18
CA ALA A 201 4.46 -2.02 -14.76
C ALA A 201 5.91 -1.65 -14.42
N ASP A 202 6.32 -0.47 -14.88
CA ASP A 202 7.52 0.23 -14.44
C ASP A 202 7.20 1.71 -14.27
N ILE A 203 7.21 2.17 -13.00
CA ILE A 203 6.95 3.57 -12.66
C ILE A 203 8.24 4.37 -12.42
N SER A 204 9.41 3.78 -12.65
CA SER A 204 10.71 4.47 -12.46
C SER A 204 10.79 5.80 -13.21
N PRO A 205 10.27 5.94 -14.45
CA PRO A 205 10.28 7.20 -15.18
C PRO A 205 9.45 8.33 -14.54
N LEU A 206 8.56 7.99 -13.60
CA LEU A 206 7.72 8.97 -12.91
C LEU A 206 8.41 9.57 -11.68
N LEU A 207 9.43 8.93 -11.12
CA LEU A 207 10.09 9.36 -9.88
C LEU A 207 10.59 10.83 -9.93
N PRO A 208 11.25 11.31 -11.00
CA PRO A 208 11.68 12.72 -11.08
C PRO A 208 10.53 13.73 -11.17
N GLN A 209 9.31 13.25 -11.49
CA GLN A 209 8.12 14.08 -11.63
C GLN A 209 7.40 14.31 -10.29
N VAL A 210 7.71 13.52 -9.25
CA VAL A 210 7.15 13.69 -7.91
C VAL A 210 7.70 14.98 -7.29
N LYS A 211 6.83 15.96 -7.05
CA LYS A 211 7.19 17.29 -6.51
C LYS A 211 6.87 17.46 -5.03
N VAL A 212 5.99 16.60 -4.49
CA VAL A 212 5.57 16.69 -3.10
C VAL A 212 6.66 16.17 -2.15
N PRO A 213 6.74 16.69 -0.92
CA PRO A 213 7.63 16.13 0.09
C PRO A 213 7.42 14.62 0.22
N THR A 214 8.51 13.84 0.15
CA THR A 214 8.42 12.38 0.10
C THR A 214 9.28 11.71 1.17
N LEU A 215 8.72 10.68 1.81
CA LEU A 215 9.44 9.76 2.69
C LEU A 215 9.43 8.36 2.08
N VAL A 216 10.60 7.70 2.07
CA VAL A 216 10.73 6.28 1.76
C VAL A 216 10.96 5.52 3.06
N LEU A 217 10.01 4.69 3.46
CA LEU A 217 10.16 3.71 4.55
C LEU A 217 10.68 2.40 3.95
N ALA A 218 11.98 2.19 4.10
CA ALA A 218 12.71 1.13 3.40
C ALA A 218 12.91 -0.08 4.33
N PRO A 219 12.45 -1.29 3.95
CA PRO A 219 12.78 -2.50 4.69
C PRO A 219 14.25 -2.87 4.47
N SER A 220 14.94 -3.24 5.56
CA SER A 220 16.35 -3.65 5.47
C SER A 220 16.53 -5.01 4.79
N ARG A 221 15.52 -5.89 4.87
CA ARG A 221 15.62 -7.31 4.46
C ARG A 221 14.37 -7.82 3.71
N SER A 222 13.88 -7.06 2.74
CA SER A 222 12.74 -7.52 1.93
C SER A 222 13.19 -8.32 0.70
N PRO A 223 12.60 -9.49 0.43
CA PRO A 223 12.87 -10.22 -0.82
C PRO A 223 12.22 -9.58 -2.05
N LEU A 224 11.28 -8.65 -1.86
CA LEU A 224 10.58 -7.97 -2.96
C LEU A 224 11.22 -6.64 -3.35
N THR A 225 11.90 -5.99 -2.39
CA THR A 225 12.50 -4.66 -2.59
C THR A 225 13.83 -4.62 -1.86
N SER A 226 14.94 -4.60 -2.59
CA SER A 226 16.26 -4.45 -1.97
C SER A 226 16.46 -3.02 -1.44
N LEU A 227 17.37 -2.86 -0.48
CA LEU A 227 17.75 -1.55 0.02
C LEU A 227 18.34 -0.67 -1.09
N SER A 228 19.07 -1.26 -2.05
CA SER A 228 19.57 -0.55 -3.24
C SER A 228 18.43 -0.02 -4.11
N ASP A 229 17.35 -0.77 -4.29
CA ASP A 229 16.16 -0.28 -5.01
C ASP A 229 15.51 0.90 -4.30
N GLN A 230 15.43 0.85 -2.97
CA GLN A 230 14.87 1.94 -2.17
C GLN A 230 15.76 3.20 -2.21
N LEU A 231 17.08 3.03 -2.26
CA LEU A 231 18.02 4.13 -2.47
C LEU A 231 17.86 4.78 -3.86
N ILE A 232 17.61 3.98 -4.90
CA ILE A 232 17.31 4.51 -6.24
C ILE A 232 16.03 5.37 -6.18
N ILE A 233 14.97 4.90 -5.55
CA ILE A 233 13.73 5.68 -5.39
C ILE A 233 14.02 7.00 -4.68
N ARG A 234 14.69 6.92 -3.53
CA ARG A 234 15.06 8.12 -2.74
C ARG A 234 15.88 9.13 -3.54
N ASN A 235 16.84 8.66 -4.31
CA ASN A 235 17.74 9.53 -5.08
C ASN A 235 17.10 10.12 -6.35
N SER A 236 16.06 9.45 -6.88
CA SER A 236 15.35 9.87 -8.09
C SER A 236 14.21 10.85 -7.82
N ILE A 237 13.69 10.90 -6.59
CA ILE A 237 12.64 11.85 -6.21
C ILE A 237 13.31 13.09 -5.59
N PRO A 238 13.11 14.30 -6.16
CA PRO A 238 13.62 15.52 -5.57
C PRO A 238 13.20 15.70 -4.11
N ASN A 239 14.15 16.01 -3.22
CA ASN A 239 13.91 16.25 -1.80
C ASN A 239 13.32 15.08 -1.01
N ALA A 240 13.39 13.84 -1.52
CA ALA A 240 12.96 12.67 -0.77
C ALA A 240 13.89 12.41 0.42
N ARG A 241 13.28 11.98 1.52
CA ARG A 241 13.95 11.44 2.72
C ARG A 241 13.80 9.93 2.74
N MET A 242 14.64 9.25 3.50
CA MET A 242 14.54 7.80 3.69
C MET A 242 14.79 7.45 5.15
N ALA A 243 13.99 6.53 5.66
CA ALA A 243 14.24 5.83 6.91
C ALA A 243 14.33 4.33 6.60
N VAL A 244 15.42 3.71 7.04
CA VAL A 244 15.60 2.26 6.94
C VAL A 244 15.06 1.65 8.22
N VAL A 245 14.17 0.68 8.08
CA VAL A 245 13.54 -0.03 9.21
C VAL A 245 14.07 -1.46 9.22
N GLU A 246 14.65 -1.84 10.36
CA GLU A 246 15.12 -3.21 10.57
C GLU A 246 13.93 -4.13 10.80
N GLY A 247 13.74 -5.11 9.91
CA GLY A 247 12.61 -6.02 10.00
C GLY A 247 12.87 -7.35 9.30
N PRO A 248 12.03 -8.36 9.56
CA PRO A 248 12.24 -9.73 9.05
C PRO A 248 11.86 -9.91 7.58
N GLY A 249 11.09 -9.00 7.00
CA GLY A 249 10.53 -9.18 5.67
C GLY A 249 10.08 -7.91 4.98
N HIS A 250 9.02 -8.05 4.21
CA HIS A 250 8.46 -6.96 3.39
C HIS A 250 7.46 -6.10 4.17
N GLU A 251 6.76 -6.67 5.15
CA GLU A 251 5.66 -6.03 5.88
C GLU A 251 6.13 -5.24 7.11
N ILE A 252 7.17 -4.41 6.97
CA ILE A 252 7.73 -3.64 8.10
C ILE A 252 6.68 -2.82 8.86
N TYR A 253 5.64 -2.33 8.18
CA TYR A 253 4.57 -1.54 8.79
C TYR A 253 3.67 -2.36 9.74
N VAL A 254 3.72 -3.69 9.66
CA VAL A 254 3.05 -4.66 10.54
C VAL A 254 4.03 -5.26 11.54
N ASP A 255 5.24 -5.62 11.07
CA ASP A 255 6.24 -6.30 11.89
C ASP A 255 6.97 -5.35 12.85
N GLU A 256 7.20 -4.09 12.43
CA GLU A 256 7.93 -3.05 13.18
C GLU A 256 7.14 -1.72 13.15
N PRO A 257 5.88 -1.74 13.63
CA PRO A 257 4.97 -0.60 13.48
C PRO A 257 5.46 0.64 14.23
N GLU A 258 6.04 0.50 15.42
CA GLU A 258 6.50 1.61 16.24
C GLU A 258 7.61 2.40 15.54
N GLU A 259 8.57 1.71 14.94
CA GLU A 259 9.67 2.34 14.21
C GLU A 259 9.17 3.04 12.95
N CYS A 260 8.30 2.38 12.19
CA CYS A 260 7.66 2.96 11.01
C CYS A 260 6.84 4.21 11.36
N ILE A 261 6.00 4.14 12.40
CA ILE A 261 5.15 5.25 12.86
C ILE A 261 6.03 6.41 13.35
N SER A 262 7.08 6.12 14.13
CA SER A 262 8.01 7.14 14.64
C SER A 262 8.68 7.90 13.48
N ALA A 263 9.19 7.19 12.47
CA ALA A 263 9.80 7.79 11.29
C ALA A 263 8.79 8.64 10.49
N PHE A 264 7.58 8.12 10.29
CA PHE A 264 6.51 8.80 9.58
C PHE A 264 6.06 10.08 10.30
N MET A 265 5.78 10.01 11.61
CA MET A 265 5.35 11.17 12.41
C MET A 265 6.44 12.23 12.50
N LYS A 266 7.72 11.81 12.60
CA LYS A 266 8.86 12.73 12.52
C LYS A 266 8.93 13.44 11.18
N PHE A 267 8.70 12.72 10.09
CA PHE A 267 8.66 13.31 8.76
C PHE A 267 7.53 14.35 8.63
N LEU A 268 6.31 14.03 9.08
CA LEU A 268 5.17 14.98 9.02
C LEU A 268 5.46 16.27 9.80
N LYS A 269 6.10 16.18 10.98
CA LYS A 269 6.48 17.35 11.78
C LYS A 269 7.54 18.26 11.13
N MET A 270 8.26 17.77 10.10
CA MET A 270 9.27 18.55 9.36
C MET A 270 8.68 19.24 8.14
N LEU A 271 7.41 18.99 7.81
CA LEU A 271 6.74 19.64 6.70
C LEU A 271 6.39 21.09 7.07
N PRO A 272 6.39 22.01 6.09
CA PRO A 272 6.06 23.41 6.31
C PRO A 272 4.60 23.62 6.73
#